data_2cf860c74b404e4b50c2cd6a3d5f1811
#
_entry.id   2cf860c74b404e4b50c2cd6a3d5f1811
#
_cell.length_a   1.000
_cell.length_b   1.000
_cell.length_c   1.000
_cell.angle_alpha   90.00
_cell.angle_beta   90.00
_cell.angle_gamma   90.00
#
_symmetry.space_group_name_H-M   'P 1'
#
loop_
_entity.id
_entity.type
_entity.pdbx_description
1 polymer ?
#
loop_
_entity_poly.entity_id
_entity_poly.type
_entity_poly.pdbx_seq_one_letter_code
_entity_poly.pdbx_strand_id
1 'polypeptide(L)'
;MVREFPVRMGGRTIGGGLAALTLAWIAVPAVAKDAEEAPALTREAVEGAALAQAGDKGEAGKTDASKGGAKRPVPALIKAQVLLDRARFSPGAIDGRDGDNLRGALAAFAAANGLKSGGALEADLADKLQATSADPVLTAYTLSEADVAGPFVDRIPPKMEDQADLEALGYTSAREMLAERFHMSPDLLTALNPGADFAKAGTVLQVAAVAPLDTSKPKSDAATKEKLAEAKDVTRIEVDKTSRNVRSFDKAGRLVAYYPASIGSEEKPAPSGKAKVEGVAFVPTYTYNPKYEFAGVKAKTKFTIPPGPNNPVGIVWIDLSIPSYGIHGTPEPEKVGKTESHGCIRLTNWDARDLATHVARGAEVVFKDE
;
A
#
# COMPACT_ATOMS: atom_id res chain seq x y z
N MET A 1 -16.15 -64.44 7.09
CA MET A 1 -16.88 -65.46 6.33
C MET A 1 -16.51 -65.35 4.88
N VAL A 2 -15.75 -66.32 4.47
CA VAL A 2 -15.15 -66.53 3.14
C VAL A 2 -16.25 -66.96 2.18
N ARG A 3 -16.16 -66.55 0.91
CA ARG A 3 -16.55 -67.39 -0.23
C ARG A 3 -15.88 -66.91 -1.52
N GLU A 4 -14.79 -67.59 -1.86
CA GLU A 4 -14.31 -67.76 -3.25
C GLU A 4 -15.25 -68.66 -4.01
N PHE A 5 -15.30 -68.54 -5.34
CA PHE A 5 -15.53 -69.64 -6.26
C PHE A 5 -14.92 -69.33 -7.67
N PRO A 6 -14.50 -70.36 -8.45
CA PRO A 6 -13.42 -70.25 -9.39
C PRO A 6 -13.78 -70.40 -10.89
N VAL A 7 -12.84 -69.98 -11.67
CA VAL A 7 -12.36 -70.37 -13.02
C VAL A 7 -13.04 -71.55 -13.74
N ARG A 8 -13.26 -71.38 -15.02
CA ARG A 8 -12.97 -72.45 -16.05
C ARG A 8 -12.53 -71.88 -17.40
N MET A 9 -11.39 -72.43 -17.84
CA MET A 9 -10.79 -72.30 -19.17
C MET A 9 -11.63 -72.86 -20.32
N GLY A 10 -11.48 -72.33 -21.51
CA GLY A 10 -11.90 -72.95 -22.76
C GLY A 10 -11.05 -72.35 -23.89
N GLY A 11 -9.98 -73.05 -24.26
CA GLY A 11 -9.14 -72.69 -25.38
C GLY A 11 -9.74 -73.08 -26.73
N ARG A 12 -9.43 -72.28 -27.76
CA ARG A 12 -9.42 -72.74 -29.14
C ARG A 12 -8.39 -71.89 -29.92
N THR A 13 -7.34 -72.55 -30.38
CA THR A 13 -6.35 -72.12 -31.35
C THR A 13 -6.97 -72.14 -32.76
N ILE A 14 -6.81 -71.06 -33.51
CA ILE A 14 -6.74 -71.10 -35.00
C ILE A 14 -5.71 -70.07 -35.41
N GLY A 15 -4.71 -70.58 -36.13
CA GLY A 15 -3.57 -69.81 -36.65
C GLY A 15 -3.94 -69.03 -37.90
N GLY A 16 -3.16 -68.10 -38.27
CA GLY A 16 -3.21 -67.40 -39.54
C GLY A 16 -2.51 -66.07 -39.60
N GLY A 17 -1.31 -66.03 -40.17
CA GLY A 17 -0.88 -64.93 -41.01
C GLY A 17 -0.23 -63.72 -40.33
N LEU A 18 1.13 -63.70 -40.27
CA LEU A 18 1.95 -62.51 -40.10
C LEU A 18 1.74 -61.53 -41.28
N ALA A 19 1.38 -60.32 -40.97
CA ALA A 19 1.75 -59.15 -41.75
C ALA A 19 2.24 -58.08 -40.79
N ALA A 20 3.56 -57.95 -40.70
CA ALA A 20 4.22 -56.91 -39.88
C ALA A 20 4.14 -55.57 -40.65
N LEU A 21 3.22 -54.70 -40.24
CA LEU A 21 3.22 -53.30 -40.64
C LEU A 21 4.03 -52.51 -39.55
N THR A 22 5.28 -52.23 -39.87
CA THR A 22 6.11 -51.30 -39.10
C THR A 22 5.61 -49.88 -39.31
N LEU A 23 4.78 -49.36 -38.41
CA LEU A 23 4.54 -47.91 -38.31
C LEU A 23 5.80 -47.25 -37.72
N ALA A 24 6.55 -46.58 -38.58
CA ALA A 24 7.60 -45.69 -38.18
C ALA A 24 6.94 -44.47 -37.49
N TRP A 25 7.02 -44.37 -36.19
CA TRP A 25 6.71 -43.15 -35.44
C TRP A 25 7.79 -42.12 -35.76
N ILE A 26 7.46 -41.14 -36.60
CA ILE A 26 8.25 -39.93 -36.75
C ILE A 26 8.02 -39.12 -35.45
N ALA A 27 8.97 -39.20 -34.56
CA ALA A 27 9.02 -38.30 -33.38
C ALA A 27 9.26 -36.89 -33.90
N VAL A 28 8.22 -36.08 -33.97
CA VAL A 28 8.32 -34.62 -34.13
C VAL A 28 8.91 -34.12 -32.81
N PRO A 29 10.10 -33.48 -32.79
CA PRO A 29 10.57 -32.87 -31.59
C PRO A 29 9.56 -31.77 -31.20
N ALA A 30 8.94 -31.93 -30.03
CA ALA A 30 8.21 -30.85 -29.41
C ALA A 30 9.22 -29.72 -29.16
N VAL A 31 9.18 -28.69 -30.00
CA VAL A 31 9.82 -27.43 -29.73
C VAL A 31 9.17 -26.93 -28.43
N ALA A 32 9.86 -27.14 -27.31
CA ALA A 32 9.53 -26.46 -26.08
C ALA A 32 9.61 -24.96 -26.42
N LYS A 33 8.44 -24.32 -26.48
CA LYS A 33 8.32 -22.88 -26.60
C LYS A 33 8.94 -22.38 -25.30
N ASP A 34 10.19 -21.93 -25.35
CA ASP A 34 10.84 -21.27 -24.24
C ASP A 34 9.84 -20.18 -23.79
N ALA A 35 9.25 -20.40 -22.61
CA ALA A 35 8.51 -19.36 -21.95
C ALA A 35 9.56 -18.29 -21.66
N GLU A 36 9.57 -17.22 -22.43
CA GLU A 36 10.42 -16.06 -22.24
C GLU A 36 10.20 -15.61 -20.79
N GLU A 37 11.16 -15.94 -19.95
CA GLU A 37 11.13 -15.59 -18.54
C GLU A 37 11.14 -14.07 -18.48
N ALA A 38 10.02 -13.47 -18.08
CA ALA A 38 9.89 -12.03 -18.07
C ALA A 38 11.04 -11.45 -17.24
N PRO A 39 11.68 -10.36 -17.72
CA PRO A 39 12.90 -9.83 -17.12
C PRO A 39 12.72 -9.60 -15.63
N ALA A 40 13.75 -9.94 -14.87
CA ALA A 40 13.77 -9.74 -13.42
C ALA A 40 13.54 -8.26 -13.09
N LEU A 41 12.82 -8.00 -12.02
CA LEU A 41 12.61 -6.64 -11.53
C LEU A 41 13.92 -6.17 -10.86
N THR A 42 14.73 -5.41 -11.59
CA THR A 42 16.03 -4.90 -11.10
C THR A 42 16.01 -3.39 -10.90
N ARG A 43 16.99 -2.91 -10.13
CA ARG A 43 17.18 -1.47 -9.97
C ARG A 43 17.37 -0.77 -11.30
N GLU A 44 18.21 -1.33 -12.17
CA GLU A 44 18.51 -0.76 -13.51
C GLU A 44 17.26 -0.69 -14.38
N ALA A 45 16.39 -1.70 -14.30
CA ALA A 45 15.12 -1.69 -15.02
C ALA A 45 14.18 -0.58 -14.53
N VAL A 46 14.15 -0.32 -13.22
CA VAL A 46 13.31 0.73 -12.63
C VAL A 46 13.89 2.12 -12.93
N GLU A 47 15.18 2.33 -12.73
CA GLU A 47 15.84 3.63 -12.97
C GLU A 47 15.81 4.01 -14.45
N GLY A 48 16.05 3.04 -15.35
CA GLY A 48 16.06 3.24 -16.79
C GLY A 48 14.68 3.31 -17.44
N ALA A 49 13.60 3.05 -16.69
CA ALA A 49 12.26 3.04 -17.25
C ALA A 49 11.82 4.43 -17.70
N ALA A 50 11.29 4.53 -18.93
CA ALA A 50 10.70 5.75 -19.45
C ALA A 50 9.26 5.87 -18.95
N LEU A 51 8.93 6.98 -18.28
CA LEU A 51 7.60 7.21 -17.69
C LEU A 51 6.49 7.25 -18.76
N ALA A 52 6.75 7.87 -19.92
CA ALA A 52 5.78 7.99 -21.00
C ALA A 52 5.28 6.64 -21.56
N GLN A 53 6.09 5.58 -21.45
CA GLN A 53 5.70 4.24 -21.90
C GLN A 53 4.70 3.55 -20.96
N ALA A 54 4.58 3.99 -19.71
CA ALA A 54 3.61 3.43 -18.76
C ALA A 54 2.16 3.81 -19.11
N GLY A 55 1.95 4.86 -19.90
CA GLY A 55 0.63 5.32 -20.38
C GLY A 55 0.12 4.59 -21.62
N ASP A 56 1.01 3.93 -22.37
CA ASP A 56 0.62 3.21 -23.59
C ASP A 56 0.05 1.82 -23.25
N LYS A 57 -1.23 1.62 -23.58
CA LYS A 57 -2.00 0.40 -23.25
C LYS A 57 -1.44 -0.90 -23.87
N GLY A 58 -0.28 -0.84 -24.52
CA GLY A 58 0.35 -1.93 -25.26
C GLY A 58 1.15 -2.93 -24.42
N GLU A 59 1.72 -2.50 -23.28
CA GLU A 59 2.58 -3.36 -22.44
C GLU A 59 2.08 -3.58 -20.99
N ALA A 60 0.90 -3.06 -20.61
CA ALA A 60 0.20 -3.53 -19.42
C ALA A 60 -0.16 -5.01 -19.66
N GLY A 61 0.80 -5.89 -19.37
CA GLY A 61 0.87 -7.32 -19.62
C GLY A 61 -0.45 -7.97 -20.03
N LYS A 62 -0.51 -8.50 -21.25
CA LYS A 62 -1.42 -9.59 -21.59
C LYS A 62 -1.08 -10.78 -20.68
N THR A 63 -1.46 -10.70 -19.43
CA THR A 63 -1.49 -11.85 -18.54
C THR A 63 -2.85 -12.49 -18.69
N ASP A 64 -2.81 -13.75 -19.02
CA ASP A 64 -3.92 -14.70 -19.08
C ASP A 64 -4.85 -14.48 -17.87
N ALA A 65 -5.99 -13.85 -18.10
CA ALA A 65 -6.99 -13.54 -17.07
C ALA A 65 -7.66 -14.81 -16.49
N SER A 66 -7.18 -15.99 -16.89
CA SER A 66 -7.75 -17.29 -16.53
C SER A 66 -7.17 -17.92 -15.26
N LYS A 67 -6.09 -17.35 -14.67
CA LYS A 67 -5.53 -17.82 -13.40
C LYS A 67 -5.30 -16.59 -12.53
N GLY A 68 -6.00 -16.43 -11.43
CA GLY A 68 -5.99 -15.30 -10.47
C GLY A 68 -4.62 -14.93 -9.88
N GLY A 69 -3.60 -14.76 -10.73
CA GLY A 69 -2.27 -14.29 -10.38
C GLY A 69 -2.24 -12.76 -10.29
N ALA A 70 -1.73 -12.23 -9.18
CA ALA A 70 -1.50 -10.80 -9.02
C ALA A 70 -0.64 -10.29 -10.18
N LYS A 71 -1.06 -9.19 -10.85
CA LYS A 71 -0.29 -8.54 -11.93
C LYS A 71 1.11 -8.21 -11.42
N ARG A 72 2.14 -8.52 -12.21
CA ARG A 72 3.54 -8.20 -11.87
C ARG A 72 3.76 -6.69 -11.75
N PRO A 73 4.64 -6.23 -10.84
CA PRO A 73 5.02 -4.82 -10.77
C PRO A 73 5.68 -4.35 -12.09
N VAL A 74 5.36 -3.13 -12.52
CA VAL A 74 5.87 -2.50 -13.73
C VAL A 74 6.93 -1.46 -13.36
N PRO A 75 8.18 -1.54 -13.86
CA PRO A 75 9.26 -0.63 -13.52
C PRO A 75 8.92 0.86 -13.64
N ALA A 76 8.28 1.26 -14.74
CA ALA A 76 7.88 2.66 -14.95
C ALA A 76 6.83 3.14 -13.94
N LEU A 77 5.92 2.26 -13.49
CA LEU A 77 4.93 2.60 -12.46
C LEU A 77 5.58 2.73 -11.08
N ILE A 78 6.57 1.89 -10.74
CA ILE A 78 7.36 2.07 -9.50
C ILE A 78 8.03 3.45 -9.50
N LYS A 79 8.69 3.79 -10.61
CA LYS A 79 9.34 5.10 -10.77
C LYS A 79 8.36 6.25 -10.61
N ALA A 80 7.20 6.18 -11.26
CA ALA A 80 6.14 7.19 -11.14
C ALA A 80 5.63 7.31 -9.69
N GLN A 81 5.38 6.18 -9.02
CA GLN A 81 4.88 6.16 -7.64
C GLN A 81 5.88 6.78 -6.67
N VAL A 82 7.18 6.49 -6.80
CA VAL A 82 8.21 7.09 -5.93
C VAL A 82 8.32 8.61 -6.16
N LEU A 83 8.28 9.06 -7.40
CA LEU A 83 8.35 10.50 -7.71
C LEU A 83 7.12 11.25 -7.20
N LEU A 84 5.93 10.67 -7.33
CA LEU A 84 4.68 11.22 -6.77
C LEU A 84 4.71 11.29 -5.25
N ASP A 85 5.16 10.24 -4.57
CA ASP A 85 5.30 10.19 -3.11
C ASP A 85 6.22 11.31 -2.61
N ARG A 86 7.41 11.46 -3.22
CA ARG A 86 8.36 12.55 -2.92
C ARG A 86 7.76 13.94 -3.14
N ALA A 87 6.89 14.08 -4.12
CA ALA A 87 6.21 15.34 -4.42
C ALA A 87 4.99 15.59 -3.51
N ARG A 88 4.71 14.72 -2.53
CA ARG A 88 3.54 14.74 -1.63
C ARG A 88 2.20 14.52 -2.35
N PHE A 89 2.24 13.85 -3.50
CA PHE A 89 1.05 13.34 -4.18
C PHE A 89 1.04 11.82 -4.04
N SER A 90 0.69 11.34 -2.84
CA SER A 90 0.80 9.94 -2.49
C SER A 90 -0.01 9.02 -3.42
N PRO A 91 0.60 7.95 -3.95
CA PRO A 91 -0.11 6.88 -4.64
C PRO A 91 -0.67 5.82 -3.67
N GLY A 92 -0.59 6.04 -2.34
CA GLY A 92 -0.73 5.00 -1.33
C GLY A 92 0.51 4.10 -1.27
N ALA A 93 0.34 2.81 -1.06
CA ALA A 93 1.49 1.89 -1.07
C ALA A 93 2.12 1.81 -2.47
N ILE A 94 3.44 1.99 -2.54
CA ILE A 94 4.23 1.81 -3.75
C ILE A 94 4.25 0.30 -4.05
N ASP A 95 3.60 -0.12 -5.14
CA ASP A 95 3.40 -1.52 -5.50
C ASP A 95 3.75 -1.85 -6.97
N GLY A 96 4.08 -0.82 -7.76
CA GLY A 96 4.39 -0.94 -9.18
C GLY A 96 3.19 -1.31 -10.05
N ARG A 97 1.96 -1.10 -9.58
CA ARG A 97 0.72 -1.49 -10.27
C ARG A 97 -0.11 -0.26 -10.65
N ASP A 98 -0.84 -0.38 -11.75
CA ASP A 98 -1.86 0.59 -12.12
C ASP A 98 -3.12 0.37 -11.27
N GLY A 99 -3.66 1.45 -10.71
CA GLY A 99 -4.85 1.43 -9.87
C GLY A 99 -5.39 2.83 -9.61
N ASP A 100 -6.57 2.89 -8.98
CA ASP A 100 -7.27 4.16 -8.75
C ASP A 100 -6.47 5.14 -7.89
N ASN A 101 -5.73 4.66 -6.90
CA ASN A 101 -4.88 5.50 -6.06
C ASN A 101 -3.78 6.20 -6.88
N LEU A 102 -3.08 5.44 -7.75
CA LEU A 102 -2.06 6.02 -8.65
C LEU A 102 -2.68 7.02 -9.62
N ARG A 103 -3.80 6.67 -10.24
CA ARG A 103 -4.50 7.56 -11.19
C ARG A 103 -4.98 8.84 -10.51
N GLY A 104 -5.50 8.74 -9.29
CA GLY A 104 -5.89 9.89 -8.47
C GLY A 104 -4.71 10.79 -8.14
N ALA A 105 -3.56 10.22 -7.77
CA ALA A 105 -2.33 10.96 -7.49
C ALA A 105 -1.79 11.67 -8.74
N LEU A 106 -1.78 11.00 -9.91
CA LEU A 106 -1.40 11.59 -11.19
C LEU A 106 -2.32 12.75 -11.58
N ALA A 107 -3.65 12.58 -11.45
CA ALA A 107 -4.61 13.63 -11.75
C ALA A 107 -4.45 14.84 -10.83
N ALA A 108 -4.21 14.61 -9.53
CA ALA A 108 -3.97 15.67 -8.56
C ALA A 108 -2.65 16.41 -8.84
N PHE A 109 -1.57 15.68 -9.15
CA PHE A 109 -0.28 16.26 -9.52
C PHE A 109 -0.39 17.08 -10.82
N ALA A 110 -1.12 16.58 -11.84
CA ALA A 110 -1.38 17.32 -13.06
C ALA A 110 -2.13 18.63 -12.77
N ALA A 111 -3.21 18.57 -11.99
CA ALA A 111 -3.99 19.75 -11.61
C ALA A 111 -3.16 20.80 -10.86
N ALA A 112 -2.31 20.38 -9.93
CA ALA A 112 -1.41 21.26 -9.19
C ALA A 112 -0.35 21.95 -10.09
N ASN A 113 -0.04 21.34 -11.24
CA ASN A 113 0.90 21.88 -12.22
C ASN A 113 0.23 22.52 -13.45
N GLY A 114 -1.09 22.72 -13.44
CA GLY A 114 -1.82 23.36 -14.53
C GLY A 114 -1.95 22.51 -15.80
N LEU A 115 -1.75 21.18 -15.67
CA LEU A 115 -1.90 20.21 -16.73
C LEU A 115 -3.30 19.59 -16.71
N LYS A 116 -3.79 19.16 -17.87
CA LYS A 116 -5.04 18.38 -17.97
C LYS A 116 -4.66 16.90 -18.07
N SER A 117 -5.04 16.10 -17.09
CA SER A 117 -4.90 14.66 -17.14
C SER A 117 -6.06 14.00 -16.40
N GLY A 118 -6.58 12.92 -16.96
CA GLY A 118 -7.56 12.04 -16.32
C GLY A 118 -6.94 10.98 -15.42
N GLY A 119 -5.65 11.12 -15.04
CA GLY A 119 -4.93 10.13 -14.26
C GLY A 119 -4.11 9.14 -15.11
N ALA A 120 -4.00 9.40 -16.41
CA ALA A 120 -3.04 8.72 -17.28
C ALA A 120 -1.68 9.41 -17.23
N LEU A 121 -0.61 8.64 -17.34
CA LEU A 121 0.75 9.15 -17.40
C LEU A 121 1.09 9.54 -18.85
N GLU A 122 0.52 10.67 -19.29
CA GLU A 122 0.77 11.25 -20.61
C GLU A 122 2.17 11.92 -20.66
N ALA A 123 2.70 12.16 -21.86
CA ALA A 123 4.07 12.65 -22.05
C ALA A 123 4.38 13.92 -21.24
N ASP A 124 3.53 14.95 -21.35
CA ASP A 124 3.73 16.23 -20.64
C ASP A 124 3.74 16.05 -19.11
N LEU A 125 2.88 15.15 -18.61
CA LEU A 125 2.81 14.82 -17.19
C LEU A 125 4.03 14.01 -16.76
N ALA A 126 4.46 13.04 -17.58
CA ALA A 126 5.66 12.25 -17.36
C ALA A 126 6.91 13.11 -17.27
N ASP A 127 7.10 14.05 -18.22
CA ASP A 127 8.21 14.99 -18.22
C ASP A 127 8.18 15.90 -16.99
N LYS A 128 7.00 16.41 -16.63
CA LYS A 128 6.83 17.25 -15.44
C LYS A 128 7.15 16.49 -14.16
N LEU A 129 6.70 15.24 -14.07
CA LEU A 129 6.96 14.38 -12.92
C LEU A 129 8.46 14.01 -12.84
N GLN A 130 9.08 13.66 -13.96
CA GLN A 130 10.52 13.38 -14.01
C GLN A 130 11.36 14.59 -13.60
N ALA A 131 10.91 15.80 -13.92
CA ALA A 131 11.59 17.05 -13.55
C ALA A 131 11.52 17.38 -12.05
N THR A 132 10.71 16.67 -11.25
CA THR A 132 10.62 16.93 -9.80
C THR A 132 11.85 16.49 -9.03
N SER A 133 12.59 15.48 -9.52
CA SER A 133 13.82 14.98 -8.90
C SER A 133 14.70 14.30 -9.93
N ALA A 134 15.99 14.61 -9.85
CA ALA A 134 17.05 13.90 -10.59
C ALA A 134 17.63 12.72 -9.78
N ASP A 135 17.29 12.59 -8.51
CA ASP A 135 17.81 11.55 -7.64
C ASP A 135 17.26 10.17 -8.01
N PRO A 136 18.04 9.10 -7.84
CA PRO A 136 17.58 7.73 -8.04
C PRO A 136 16.31 7.44 -7.27
N VAL A 137 15.38 6.69 -7.88
CA VAL A 137 14.10 6.33 -7.25
C VAL A 137 14.20 5.07 -6.37
N LEU A 138 15.26 4.28 -6.52
CA LEU A 138 15.61 3.18 -5.63
C LEU A 138 16.95 3.45 -4.94
N THR A 139 17.07 3.00 -3.70
CA THR A 139 18.32 3.08 -2.94
C THR A 139 18.63 1.75 -2.26
N ALA A 140 19.92 1.50 -2.02
CA ALA A 140 20.36 0.37 -1.23
C ALA A 140 20.19 0.69 0.27
N TYR A 141 19.61 -0.22 1.01
CA TYR A 141 19.47 -0.18 2.46
C TYR A 141 20.09 -1.43 3.09
N THR A 142 21.03 -1.26 4.01
CA THR A 142 21.62 -2.36 4.74
C THR A 142 20.90 -2.56 6.07
N LEU A 143 20.35 -3.75 6.28
CA LEU A 143 19.67 -4.11 7.53
C LEU A 143 20.62 -4.00 8.72
N SER A 144 20.26 -3.20 9.70
CA SER A 144 20.97 -3.10 10.96
C SER A 144 20.58 -4.23 11.93
N GLU A 145 21.37 -4.45 12.97
CA GLU A 145 20.98 -5.34 14.06
C GLU A 145 19.67 -4.90 14.72
N ALA A 146 19.44 -3.61 14.86
CA ALA A 146 18.20 -3.08 15.41
C ALA A 146 16.98 -3.38 14.52
N ASP A 147 17.13 -3.37 13.20
CA ASP A 147 16.03 -3.71 12.28
C ASP A 147 15.61 -5.17 12.40
N VAL A 148 16.52 -6.08 12.69
CA VAL A 148 16.22 -7.50 12.82
C VAL A 148 15.84 -7.91 14.25
N ALA A 149 16.29 -7.16 15.25
CA ALA A 149 15.97 -7.42 16.65
C ALA A 149 14.55 -6.98 17.05
N GLY A 150 13.96 -6.04 16.36
CA GLY A 150 12.64 -5.49 16.68
C GLY A 150 12.67 -4.39 17.75
N PRO A 151 11.65 -4.34 18.64
CA PRO A 151 10.72 -5.43 19.03
C PRO A 151 9.66 -5.74 17.99
N PHE A 152 9.36 -7.03 17.82
CA PHE A 152 8.23 -7.53 17.03
C PHE A 152 7.23 -8.24 17.92
N VAL A 153 5.94 -8.18 17.55
CA VAL A 153 4.90 -8.96 18.19
C VAL A 153 4.66 -10.23 17.39
N ASP A 154 4.46 -11.36 18.06
CA ASP A 154 4.27 -12.64 17.38
C ASP A 154 3.06 -12.61 16.46
N ARG A 155 2.00 -11.95 16.90
CA ARG A 155 0.73 -11.85 16.18
C ARG A 155 -0.12 -10.71 16.72
N ILE A 156 -0.79 -9.98 15.82
CA ILE A 156 -1.88 -9.07 16.20
C ILE A 156 -3.17 -9.90 16.35
N PRO A 157 -3.80 -9.91 17.53
CA PRO A 157 -5.06 -10.61 17.75
C PRO A 157 -6.16 -10.08 16.81
N PRO A 158 -6.99 -10.96 16.20
CA PRO A 158 -8.07 -10.52 15.31
C PRO A 158 -9.20 -9.81 16.05
N LYS A 159 -9.41 -10.11 17.34
CA LYS A 159 -10.38 -9.41 18.17
C LYS A 159 -9.75 -8.17 18.77
N MET A 160 -10.47 -7.06 18.64
CA MET A 160 -9.98 -5.76 19.12
C MET A 160 -9.80 -5.75 20.65
N GLU A 161 -10.65 -6.47 21.39
CA GLU A 161 -10.54 -6.60 22.84
C GLU A 161 -9.22 -7.24 23.28
N ASP A 162 -8.81 -8.30 22.55
CA ASP A 162 -7.59 -9.06 22.88
C ASP A 162 -6.32 -8.23 22.54
N GLN A 163 -6.44 -7.21 21.69
CA GLN A 163 -5.33 -6.29 21.39
C GLN A 163 -5.00 -5.37 22.58
N ALA A 164 -5.95 -5.16 23.49
CA ALA A 164 -5.72 -4.36 24.69
C ALA A 164 -4.75 -5.01 25.68
N ASP A 165 -4.55 -6.32 25.58
CA ASP A 165 -3.65 -7.08 26.46
C ASP A 165 -2.18 -7.05 25.98
N LEU A 166 -1.90 -6.50 24.80
CA LEU A 166 -0.54 -6.34 24.28
C LEU A 166 0.15 -5.13 24.93
N GLU A 167 1.47 -5.17 25.07
CA GLU A 167 2.26 -4.02 25.55
C GLU A 167 2.33 -2.90 24.50
N ALA A 168 2.36 -3.27 23.21
CA ALA A 168 2.35 -2.35 22.08
C ALA A 168 1.78 -3.06 20.83
N LEU A 169 1.17 -2.29 19.92
CA LEU A 169 0.79 -2.76 18.59
C LEU A 169 1.95 -2.54 17.60
N GLY A 170 3.09 -3.23 17.90
CA GLY A 170 4.29 -3.21 17.07
C GLY A 170 4.13 -3.96 15.75
N TYR A 171 5.16 -3.91 14.91
CA TYR A 171 5.25 -4.74 13.71
C TYR A 171 5.37 -6.22 14.08
N THR A 172 4.97 -7.10 13.15
CA THR A 172 5.09 -8.56 13.31
C THR A 172 6.38 -9.12 12.71
N SER A 173 7.09 -8.33 11.91
CA SER A 173 8.33 -8.74 11.26
C SER A 173 9.14 -7.55 10.75
N ALA A 174 10.45 -7.77 10.53
CA ALA A 174 11.31 -6.79 9.87
C ALA A 174 10.81 -6.45 8.45
N ARG A 175 10.29 -7.44 7.70
CA ARG A 175 9.75 -7.22 6.37
C ARG A 175 8.55 -6.26 6.37
N GLU A 176 7.62 -6.42 7.30
CA GLU A 176 6.48 -5.52 7.46
C GLU A 176 6.97 -4.11 7.82
N MET A 177 7.83 -4.00 8.81
CA MET A 177 8.41 -2.73 9.25
C MET A 177 9.12 -2.00 8.10
N LEU A 178 9.92 -2.70 7.31
CA LEU A 178 10.69 -2.10 6.20
C LEU A 178 9.79 -1.70 5.04
N ALA A 179 8.79 -2.51 4.71
CA ALA A 179 7.81 -2.17 3.69
C ALA A 179 7.12 -0.85 4.05
N GLU A 180 6.62 -0.72 5.27
CA GLU A 180 5.96 0.50 5.74
C GLU A 180 6.93 1.68 5.86
N ARG A 181 8.15 1.46 6.37
CA ARG A 181 9.20 2.48 6.48
C ARG A 181 9.52 3.14 5.15
N PHE A 182 9.50 2.38 4.05
CA PHE A 182 9.80 2.87 2.71
C PHE A 182 8.56 2.99 1.82
N HIS A 183 7.36 3.07 2.41
CA HIS A 183 6.06 3.29 1.75
C HIS A 183 5.71 2.23 0.69
N MET A 184 6.31 1.04 0.78
CA MET A 184 6.16 -0.04 -0.20
C MET A 184 5.12 -1.07 0.24
N SER A 185 4.53 -1.76 -0.75
CA SER A 185 3.87 -3.01 -0.44
C SER A 185 4.92 -4.09 -0.06
N PRO A 186 4.61 -5.01 0.89
CA PRO A 186 5.51 -6.11 1.21
C PRO A 186 5.84 -7.00 0.01
N ASP A 187 4.90 -7.12 -0.94
CA ASP A 187 5.10 -7.88 -2.18
C ASP A 187 6.14 -7.22 -3.10
N LEU A 188 6.08 -5.89 -3.28
CA LEU A 188 7.07 -5.18 -4.08
C LEU A 188 8.45 -5.24 -3.41
N LEU A 189 8.51 -5.05 -2.09
CA LEU A 189 9.78 -5.16 -1.36
C LEU A 189 10.42 -6.54 -1.58
N THR A 190 9.63 -7.61 -1.54
CA THR A 190 10.11 -8.97 -1.82
C THR A 190 10.50 -9.16 -3.29
N ALA A 191 9.72 -8.62 -4.23
CA ALA A 191 9.99 -8.76 -5.68
C ALA A 191 11.27 -8.04 -6.13
N LEU A 192 11.62 -6.90 -5.48
CA LEU A 192 12.88 -6.19 -5.71
C LEU A 192 14.08 -6.87 -5.05
N ASN A 193 13.85 -7.79 -4.10
CA ASN A 193 14.87 -8.43 -3.29
C ASN A 193 14.68 -9.95 -3.24
N PRO A 194 14.72 -10.63 -4.40
CA PRO A 194 14.48 -12.08 -4.45
C PRO A 194 15.56 -12.82 -3.65
N GLY A 195 15.13 -13.72 -2.76
CA GLY A 195 16.03 -14.52 -1.92
C GLY A 195 16.67 -13.77 -0.75
N ALA A 196 16.34 -12.49 -0.52
CA ALA A 196 16.87 -11.76 0.63
C ALA A 196 16.32 -12.32 1.95
N ASP A 197 17.21 -12.43 2.94
CA ASP A 197 16.86 -12.80 4.31
C ASP A 197 16.59 -11.52 5.13
N PHE A 198 15.32 -11.23 5.38
CA PHE A 198 14.89 -10.07 6.17
C PHE A 198 15.14 -10.21 7.67
N ALA A 199 15.54 -11.39 8.13
CA ALA A 199 15.88 -11.65 9.53
C ALA A 199 17.39 -11.59 9.81
N LYS A 200 18.21 -11.23 8.81
CA LYS A 200 19.67 -11.23 8.93
C LYS A 200 20.24 -9.82 8.80
N ALA A 201 20.87 -9.31 9.85
CA ALA A 201 21.61 -8.06 9.80
C ALA A 201 22.74 -8.13 8.74
N GLY A 202 23.02 -7.00 8.10
CA GLY A 202 23.98 -6.92 7.01
C GLY A 202 23.40 -7.28 5.63
N THR A 203 22.18 -7.80 5.53
CA THR A 203 21.49 -7.99 4.24
C THR A 203 21.27 -6.65 3.57
N VAL A 204 21.67 -6.52 2.30
CA VAL A 204 21.47 -5.31 1.50
C VAL A 204 20.19 -5.46 0.67
N LEU A 205 19.29 -4.51 0.82
CA LEU A 205 17.99 -4.47 0.12
C LEU A 205 17.92 -3.29 -0.84
N GLN A 206 17.20 -3.45 -1.95
CA GLN A 206 16.72 -2.34 -2.77
C GLN A 206 15.37 -1.88 -2.24
N VAL A 207 15.26 -0.62 -1.90
CA VAL A 207 14.03 -0.01 -1.35
C VAL A 207 13.68 1.27 -2.12
N ALA A 208 12.42 1.71 -2.03
CA ALA A 208 12.03 3.00 -2.59
C ALA A 208 12.78 4.13 -1.87
N ALA A 209 13.36 5.04 -2.63
CA ALA A 209 14.13 6.15 -2.10
C ALA A 209 13.18 7.31 -1.72
N VAL A 210 12.33 7.07 -0.73
CA VAL A 210 11.42 8.02 -0.09
C VAL A 210 11.95 8.46 1.28
N ALA A 211 11.35 9.49 1.87
CA ALA A 211 11.65 9.84 3.26
C ALA A 211 11.16 8.72 4.19
N PRO A 212 12.04 8.05 4.95
CA PRO A 212 11.62 6.91 5.77
C PRO A 212 10.57 7.30 6.81
N LEU A 213 9.52 6.50 6.97
CA LEU A 213 8.51 6.72 8.00
C LEU A 213 9.15 6.68 9.40
N ASP A 214 8.99 7.76 10.12
CA ASP A 214 9.33 7.85 11.55
C ASP A 214 8.10 7.52 12.40
N THR A 215 8.11 6.38 13.07
CA THR A 215 7.01 5.93 13.94
C THR A 215 7.10 6.47 15.36
N SER A 216 8.10 7.28 15.68
CA SER A 216 8.29 7.85 17.02
C SER A 216 7.43 9.08 17.27
N LYS A 217 7.25 9.43 18.54
CA LYS A 217 6.74 10.76 18.90
C LYS A 217 7.80 11.82 18.60
N PRO A 218 7.41 12.96 18.00
CA PRO A 218 8.32 14.10 17.90
C PRO A 218 8.90 14.48 19.26
N LYS A 219 10.17 14.79 19.28
CA LYS A 219 10.82 15.27 20.51
C LYS A 219 10.16 16.55 20.99
N SER A 220 10.09 16.75 22.32
CA SER A 220 9.45 17.92 22.94
C SER A 220 10.40 19.12 23.08
N ASP A 221 11.63 19.04 22.53
CA ASP A 221 12.59 20.13 22.57
C ASP A 221 12.19 21.34 21.68
N ALA A 222 12.80 22.49 21.93
CA ALA A 222 12.46 23.74 21.27
C ALA A 222 12.72 23.68 19.75
N ALA A 223 13.83 23.07 19.31
CA ALA A 223 14.20 22.98 17.91
C ALA A 223 13.21 22.11 17.12
N THR A 224 12.76 20.98 17.67
CA THR A 224 11.73 20.14 17.04
C THR A 224 10.39 20.86 16.96
N LYS A 225 9.99 21.60 18.00
CA LYS A 225 8.74 22.40 17.99
C LYS A 225 8.80 23.51 16.95
N GLU A 226 9.92 24.22 16.84
CA GLU A 226 10.13 25.27 15.84
C GLU A 226 10.05 24.70 14.42
N LYS A 227 10.80 23.62 14.14
CA LYS A 227 10.74 22.92 12.84
C LYS A 227 9.32 22.47 12.48
N LEU A 228 8.57 21.91 13.43
CA LEU A 228 7.19 21.53 13.20
C LEU A 228 6.26 22.73 12.99
N ALA A 229 6.53 23.87 13.63
CA ALA A 229 5.75 25.10 13.43
C ALA A 229 6.02 25.70 12.03
N GLU A 230 7.28 25.72 11.59
CA GLU A 230 7.66 26.18 10.25
C GLU A 230 7.08 25.30 9.13
N ALA A 231 6.95 24.00 9.37
CA ALA A 231 6.38 23.06 8.41
C ALA A 231 4.86 23.21 8.21
N LYS A 232 4.15 24.02 9.02
CA LYS A 232 2.68 24.17 8.98
C LYS A 232 2.20 24.99 7.80
N ASP A 233 2.26 24.43 6.60
CA ASP A 233 1.84 25.06 5.34
C ASP A 233 0.40 24.72 4.93
N VAL A 234 -0.22 23.65 5.47
CA VAL A 234 -1.60 23.24 5.16
C VAL A 234 -2.60 24.00 6.03
N THR A 235 -3.41 24.83 5.42
CA THR A 235 -4.45 25.63 6.08
C THR A 235 -5.89 25.21 5.75
N ARG A 236 -6.05 24.38 4.69
CA ARG A 236 -7.34 23.82 4.28
C ARG A 236 -7.17 22.39 3.77
N ILE A 237 -8.11 21.54 4.14
CA ILE A 237 -8.22 20.14 3.72
C ILE A 237 -9.56 19.96 3.02
N GLU A 238 -9.58 19.29 1.88
CA GLU A 238 -10.79 18.79 1.24
C GLU A 238 -10.81 17.26 1.33
N VAL A 239 -11.92 16.72 1.82
CA VAL A 239 -12.19 15.28 1.92
C VAL A 239 -13.22 14.96 0.84
N ASP A 240 -12.79 14.30 -0.23
CA ASP A 240 -13.63 13.86 -1.33
C ASP A 240 -14.11 12.44 -1.06
N LYS A 241 -15.38 12.29 -0.70
CA LYS A 241 -15.98 11.00 -0.33
C LYS A 241 -16.17 10.08 -1.53
N THR A 242 -16.48 10.65 -2.68
CA THR A 242 -16.73 9.93 -3.94
C THR A 242 -15.44 9.41 -4.53
N SER A 243 -14.43 10.28 -4.65
CA SER A 243 -13.13 9.93 -5.21
C SER A 243 -12.17 9.33 -4.15
N ARG A 244 -12.61 9.18 -2.89
CA ARG A 244 -11.87 8.57 -1.78
C ARG A 244 -10.46 9.14 -1.62
N ASN A 245 -10.37 10.46 -1.46
CA ASN A 245 -9.10 11.13 -1.27
C ASN A 245 -9.19 12.32 -0.33
N VAL A 246 -8.02 12.75 0.13
CA VAL A 246 -7.79 13.96 0.91
C VAL A 246 -6.85 14.85 0.12
N ARG A 247 -7.25 16.10 -0.09
CA ARG A 247 -6.45 17.14 -0.76
C ARG A 247 -6.10 18.23 0.22
N SER A 248 -4.85 18.64 0.25
CA SER A 248 -4.34 19.65 1.18
C SER A 248 -3.92 20.91 0.44
N PHE A 249 -4.34 22.06 0.96
CA PHE A 249 -4.14 23.35 0.32
C PHE A 249 -3.40 24.30 1.27
N ASP A 250 -2.52 25.11 0.69
CA ASP A 250 -1.83 26.17 1.42
C ASP A 250 -2.71 27.43 1.59
N LYS A 251 -2.16 28.46 2.22
CA LYS A 251 -2.83 29.74 2.46
C LYS A 251 -3.18 30.48 1.15
N ALA A 252 -2.45 30.24 0.06
CA ALA A 252 -2.72 30.81 -1.25
C ALA A 252 -3.77 30.00 -2.05
N GLY A 253 -4.28 28.92 -1.49
CA GLY A 253 -5.24 28.03 -2.14
C GLY A 253 -4.60 27.07 -3.14
N ARG A 254 -3.28 26.91 -3.16
CA ARG A 254 -2.58 25.96 -4.03
C ARG A 254 -2.69 24.57 -3.44
N LEU A 255 -2.95 23.58 -4.29
CA LEU A 255 -2.90 22.17 -3.91
C LEU A 255 -1.44 21.77 -3.67
N VAL A 256 -1.11 21.41 -2.43
CA VAL A 256 0.26 21.10 -1.99
C VAL A 256 0.47 19.65 -1.61
N ALA A 257 -0.62 18.88 -1.40
CA ALA A 257 -0.52 17.45 -1.15
C ALA A 257 -1.84 16.73 -1.50
N TYR A 258 -1.72 15.45 -1.82
CA TYR A 258 -2.82 14.53 -2.12
C TYR A 258 -2.56 13.19 -1.45
N TYR A 259 -3.61 12.59 -0.88
CA TYR A 259 -3.54 11.27 -0.24
C TYR A 259 -4.78 10.46 -0.60
N PRO A 260 -4.65 9.20 -1.05
CA PRO A 260 -5.78 8.30 -1.12
C PRO A 260 -6.31 8.02 0.28
N ALA A 261 -7.60 7.79 0.41
CA ALA A 261 -8.24 7.61 1.71
C ALA A 261 -9.36 6.56 1.67
N SER A 262 -9.55 5.86 2.79
CA SER A 262 -10.78 5.10 3.05
C SER A 262 -11.70 5.98 3.91
N ILE A 263 -12.92 6.26 3.41
CA ILE A 263 -13.79 7.29 3.97
C ILE A 263 -15.19 6.73 4.15
N GLY A 264 -15.63 6.59 5.41
CA GLY A 264 -16.99 6.17 5.73
C GLY A 264 -17.41 4.83 5.12
N SER A 265 -18.65 4.46 5.34
CA SER A 265 -19.35 3.35 4.72
C SER A 265 -20.84 3.69 4.60
N GLU A 266 -21.64 2.84 3.95
CA GLU A 266 -23.09 3.00 3.92
C GLU A 266 -23.70 2.97 5.33
N GLU A 267 -23.18 2.14 6.22
CA GLU A 267 -23.65 2.02 7.62
C GLU A 267 -23.22 3.21 8.49
N LYS A 268 -22.04 3.77 8.21
CA LYS A 268 -21.45 4.93 8.92
C LYS A 268 -20.88 5.93 7.93
N PRO A 269 -21.74 6.73 7.30
CA PRO A 269 -21.30 7.71 6.32
C PRO A 269 -20.42 8.77 6.98
N ALA A 270 -19.43 9.26 6.23
CA ALA A 270 -18.65 10.40 6.66
C ALA A 270 -19.54 11.64 6.80
N PRO A 271 -19.20 12.58 7.69
CA PRO A 271 -19.91 13.87 7.83
C PRO A 271 -19.97 14.63 6.52
N SER A 272 -20.89 15.59 6.46
CA SER A 272 -20.98 16.61 5.41
C SER A 272 -20.69 18.00 5.97
N GLY A 273 -20.41 18.96 5.10
CA GLY A 273 -20.16 20.34 5.48
C GLY A 273 -18.72 20.62 5.88
N LYS A 274 -18.52 21.31 7.00
CA LYS A 274 -17.21 21.81 7.40
C LYS A 274 -16.87 21.43 8.85
N ALA A 275 -15.58 21.20 9.07
CA ALA A 275 -14.96 21.04 10.38
C ALA A 275 -13.67 21.85 10.47
N LYS A 276 -12.99 21.79 11.62
CA LYS A 276 -11.66 22.37 11.83
C LYS A 276 -10.75 21.33 12.47
N VAL A 277 -9.47 21.42 12.19
CA VAL A 277 -8.44 20.65 12.91
C VAL A 277 -8.28 21.24 14.31
N GLU A 278 -8.52 20.43 15.35
CA GLU A 278 -8.38 20.86 16.74
C GLU A 278 -7.01 20.51 17.33
N GLY A 279 -6.41 19.42 16.87
CA GLY A 279 -5.11 18.99 17.35
C GLY A 279 -4.56 17.80 16.58
N VAL A 280 -3.33 17.44 16.94
CA VAL A 280 -2.63 16.26 16.39
C VAL A 280 -2.03 15.48 17.56
N ALA A 281 -2.30 14.17 17.59
CA ALA A 281 -1.64 13.23 18.47
C ALA A 281 -0.76 12.27 17.65
N PHE A 282 0.52 12.20 18.01
CA PHE A 282 1.46 11.23 17.47
C PHE A 282 1.54 10.03 18.42
N VAL A 283 1.58 8.85 17.84
CA VAL A 283 1.64 7.55 18.53
C VAL A 283 0.52 7.45 19.59
N PRO A 284 -0.76 7.60 19.16
CA PRO A 284 -1.89 7.60 20.07
C PRO A 284 -2.19 6.20 20.59
N THR A 285 -2.82 6.11 21.74
CA THR A 285 -3.62 4.95 22.14
C THR A 285 -4.98 5.02 21.45
N TYR A 286 -5.64 3.89 21.26
CA TYR A 286 -7.02 3.85 20.81
C TYR A 286 -7.93 3.40 21.94
N THR A 287 -8.94 4.20 22.28
CA THR A 287 -9.93 3.82 23.30
C THR A 287 -11.25 3.48 22.64
N TYR A 288 -11.59 2.18 22.63
CA TYR A 288 -12.93 1.72 22.24
C TYR A 288 -13.98 2.19 23.24
N ASN A 289 -15.09 2.70 22.71
CA ASN A 289 -16.24 3.06 23.52
C ASN A 289 -17.50 2.42 22.90
N PRO A 290 -18.16 1.51 23.62
CA PRO A 290 -19.33 0.78 23.11
C PRO A 290 -20.51 1.69 22.72
N LYS A 291 -20.54 2.94 23.24
CA LYS A 291 -21.57 3.93 22.87
C LYS A 291 -21.55 4.26 21.35
N TYR A 292 -20.41 4.07 20.69
CA TYR A 292 -20.27 4.40 19.26
C TYR A 292 -20.41 3.20 18.32
N GLU A 293 -20.73 2.03 18.85
CA GLU A 293 -20.92 0.76 18.12
C GLU A 293 -19.93 0.59 16.93
N PHE A 294 -18.99 -0.33 17.07
CA PHE A 294 -18.02 -0.64 16.02
C PHE A 294 -18.40 -1.99 15.40
N ALA A 295 -18.56 -2.04 14.06
CA ALA A 295 -18.89 -3.27 13.38
C ALA A 295 -17.88 -4.38 13.73
N GLY A 296 -18.38 -5.53 14.17
CA GLY A 296 -17.58 -6.67 14.57
C GLY A 296 -17.06 -6.66 16.01
N VAL A 297 -17.18 -5.57 16.77
CA VAL A 297 -16.79 -5.49 18.19
C VAL A 297 -18.02 -5.69 19.06
N LYS A 298 -17.98 -6.72 19.91
CA LYS A 298 -19.09 -7.09 20.78
C LYS A 298 -18.89 -6.66 22.24
N ALA A 299 -17.77 -6.00 22.55
CA ALA A 299 -17.46 -5.57 23.90
C ALA A 299 -18.49 -4.55 24.42
N LYS A 300 -18.96 -4.78 25.63
CA LYS A 300 -19.94 -3.90 26.32
C LYS A 300 -19.28 -2.86 27.23
N THR A 301 -17.98 -2.96 27.42
CA THR A 301 -17.17 -2.08 28.26
C THR A 301 -16.12 -1.36 27.43
N LYS A 302 -15.68 -0.20 27.94
CA LYS A 302 -14.54 0.52 27.35
C LYS A 302 -13.26 -0.26 27.60
N PHE A 303 -12.37 -0.26 26.59
CA PHE A 303 -10.99 -0.73 26.73
C PHE A 303 -10.06 0.15 25.92
N THR A 304 -8.78 0.13 26.25
CA THR A 304 -7.77 0.95 25.58
C THR A 304 -6.73 0.03 24.95
N ILE A 305 -6.50 0.21 23.66
CA ILE A 305 -5.49 -0.49 22.86
C ILE A 305 -4.20 0.33 22.91
N PRO A 306 -3.05 -0.27 23.20
CA PRO A 306 -1.77 0.42 23.28
C PRO A 306 -1.34 0.98 21.91
N PRO A 307 -0.37 1.93 21.92
CA PRO A 307 0.09 2.55 20.68
C PRO A 307 0.94 1.60 19.82
N GLY A 308 1.14 1.98 18.56
CA GLY A 308 2.03 1.30 17.63
C GLY A 308 1.53 1.40 16.19
N PRO A 309 2.34 1.02 15.19
CA PRO A 309 1.97 1.07 13.78
C PRO A 309 0.75 0.20 13.46
N ASN A 310 0.57 -0.91 14.18
CA ASN A 310 -0.56 -1.81 14.05
C ASN A 310 -1.77 -1.46 14.96
N ASN A 311 -1.76 -0.26 15.57
CA ASN A 311 -2.94 0.25 16.27
C ASN A 311 -4.08 0.54 15.26
N PRO A 312 -5.37 0.34 15.61
CA PRO A 312 -6.51 0.61 14.73
C PRO A 312 -6.52 2.01 14.09
N VAL A 313 -5.92 3.00 14.76
CA VAL A 313 -5.78 4.36 14.22
C VAL A 313 -4.33 4.69 13.79
N GLY A 314 -3.48 3.67 13.69
CA GLY A 314 -2.08 3.82 13.30
C GLY A 314 -1.28 4.69 14.27
N ILE A 315 -0.28 5.40 13.74
CA ILE A 315 0.66 6.21 14.53
C ILE A 315 0.29 7.69 14.64
N VAL A 316 -0.85 8.10 14.05
CA VAL A 316 -1.29 9.50 14.04
C VAL A 316 -2.81 9.57 14.17
N TRP A 317 -3.26 10.53 14.99
CA TRP A 317 -4.64 10.99 15.04
C TRP A 317 -4.67 12.50 14.87
N ILE A 318 -5.36 12.99 13.84
CA ILE A 318 -5.66 14.41 13.61
C ILE A 318 -7.10 14.62 14.02
N ASP A 319 -7.29 15.31 15.15
CA ASP A 319 -8.59 15.53 15.77
C ASP A 319 -9.35 16.63 15.04
N LEU A 320 -10.62 16.39 14.78
CA LEU A 320 -11.51 17.35 14.12
C LEU A 320 -12.56 17.87 15.09
N SER A 321 -13.11 19.05 14.80
CA SER A 321 -14.16 19.70 15.62
C SER A 321 -15.52 18.95 15.61
N ILE A 322 -15.55 17.73 15.11
CA ILE A 322 -16.68 16.82 15.14
C ILE A 322 -16.38 15.76 16.21
N PRO A 323 -17.24 15.59 17.23
CA PRO A 323 -16.96 14.67 18.33
C PRO A 323 -16.61 13.25 17.87
N SER A 324 -15.48 12.73 18.34
CA SER A 324 -14.97 11.39 18.05
C SER A 324 -14.70 11.11 16.57
N TYR A 325 -14.40 12.15 15.78
CA TYR A 325 -14.12 12.05 14.37
C TYR A 325 -12.76 12.64 14.02
N GLY A 326 -11.99 11.95 13.19
CA GLY A 326 -10.63 12.38 12.87
C GLY A 326 -10.10 11.79 11.56
N ILE A 327 -8.90 12.24 11.21
CA ILE A 327 -8.07 11.68 10.14
C ILE A 327 -6.92 10.91 10.80
N HIS A 328 -6.68 9.67 10.39
CA HIS A 328 -5.73 8.82 11.11
C HIS A 328 -5.04 7.80 10.20
N GLY A 329 -3.96 7.20 10.69
CA GLY A 329 -3.26 6.11 10.04
C GLY A 329 -4.00 4.76 10.10
N THR A 330 -3.35 3.70 9.64
CA THR A 330 -3.94 2.34 9.59
C THR A 330 -2.87 1.27 9.67
N PRO A 331 -3.18 0.10 10.29
CA PRO A 331 -2.34 -1.10 10.18
C PRO A 331 -2.42 -1.79 8.80
N GLU A 332 -3.30 -1.34 7.91
CA GLU A 332 -3.57 -1.98 6.62
C GLU A 332 -3.40 -1.01 5.45
N PRO A 333 -2.15 -0.53 5.20
CA PRO A 333 -1.89 0.51 4.18
C PRO A 333 -2.32 0.09 2.77
N GLU A 334 -2.24 -1.19 2.43
CA GLU A 334 -2.62 -1.68 1.10
C GLU A 334 -4.13 -1.62 0.82
N LYS A 335 -4.96 -1.46 1.87
CA LYS A 335 -6.42 -1.33 1.76
C LYS A 335 -6.91 0.12 1.62
N VAL A 336 -6.03 1.09 1.86
CA VAL A 336 -6.38 2.52 1.77
C VAL A 336 -6.83 2.89 0.37
N GLY A 337 -7.96 3.61 0.25
CA GLY A 337 -8.59 3.96 -1.02
C GLY A 337 -9.35 2.83 -1.72
N LYS A 338 -9.20 1.59 -1.24
CA LYS A 338 -9.80 0.38 -1.86
C LYS A 338 -10.97 -0.20 -1.04
N THR A 339 -11.05 0.14 0.23
CA THR A 339 -12.09 -0.34 1.15
C THR A 339 -12.75 0.84 1.87
N GLU A 340 -13.93 0.62 2.38
CA GLU A 340 -14.64 1.55 3.26
C GLU A 340 -14.01 1.62 4.66
N SER A 341 -14.33 2.66 5.42
CA SER A 341 -13.97 2.81 6.82
C SER A 341 -15.20 2.71 7.71
N HIS A 342 -14.99 2.59 9.04
CA HIS A 342 -16.08 2.60 10.03
C HIS A 342 -16.50 4.03 10.44
N GLY A 343 -16.35 4.99 9.53
CA GLY A 343 -16.79 6.37 9.72
C GLY A 343 -15.68 7.41 9.58
N CYS A 344 -14.51 7.21 10.20
CA CYS A 344 -13.38 8.13 10.14
C CYS A 344 -12.64 8.12 8.80
N ILE A 345 -11.74 9.08 8.60
CA ILE A 345 -10.90 9.19 7.40
C ILE A 345 -9.58 8.45 7.68
N ARG A 346 -9.35 7.35 6.94
CA ARG A 346 -8.19 6.49 7.11
C ARG A 346 -7.21 6.72 5.98
N LEU A 347 -5.97 7.07 6.34
CA LEU A 347 -4.81 7.20 5.46
C LEU A 347 -3.79 6.09 5.77
N THR A 348 -2.76 5.93 4.95
CA THR A 348 -1.58 5.17 5.35
C THR A 348 -0.89 5.85 6.55
N ASN A 349 -0.05 5.13 7.29
CA ASN A 349 0.66 5.73 8.43
C ASN A 349 1.62 6.85 7.99
N TRP A 350 2.27 6.71 6.84
CA TRP A 350 3.17 7.74 6.29
C TRP A 350 2.41 8.97 5.77
N ASP A 351 1.26 8.79 5.11
CA ASP A 351 0.42 9.89 4.65
C ASP A 351 -0.18 10.67 5.84
N ALA A 352 -0.67 9.94 6.84
CA ALA A 352 -1.17 10.55 8.07
C ALA A 352 -0.07 11.32 8.80
N ARG A 353 1.18 10.78 8.81
CA ARG A 353 2.34 11.45 9.41
C ARG A 353 2.73 12.71 8.64
N ASP A 354 2.75 12.65 7.30
CA ASP A 354 3.04 13.81 6.47
C ASP A 354 1.98 14.90 6.69
N LEU A 355 0.68 14.58 6.59
CA LEU A 355 -0.40 15.53 6.85
C LEU A 355 -0.31 16.13 8.26
N ALA A 356 -0.10 15.30 9.29
CA ALA A 356 0.02 15.74 10.68
C ALA A 356 1.19 16.71 10.91
N THR A 357 2.28 16.51 10.17
CA THR A 357 3.45 17.39 10.24
C THR A 357 3.15 18.76 9.63
N HIS A 358 2.36 18.81 8.56
CA HIS A 358 2.13 20.03 7.77
C HIS A 358 0.83 20.76 8.10
N VAL A 359 -0.18 20.12 8.70
CA VAL A 359 -1.46 20.76 8.97
C VAL A 359 -1.38 21.73 10.15
N ALA A 360 -1.90 22.94 9.96
CA ALA A 360 -2.04 23.92 11.04
C ALA A 360 -3.26 23.62 11.91
N ARG A 361 -3.16 23.86 13.21
CA ARG A 361 -4.33 23.89 14.09
C ARG A 361 -5.29 24.98 13.62
N GLY A 362 -6.59 24.67 13.55
CA GLY A 362 -7.60 25.56 13.03
C GLY A 362 -7.77 25.47 11.50
N ALA A 363 -6.97 24.67 10.79
CA ALA A 363 -7.15 24.42 9.38
C ALA A 363 -8.59 23.99 9.08
N GLU A 364 -9.18 24.55 8.02
CA GLU A 364 -10.54 24.20 7.60
C GLU A 364 -10.54 22.81 6.96
N VAL A 365 -11.54 22.00 7.31
CA VAL A 365 -11.78 20.69 6.68
C VAL A 365 -13.15 20.74 6.01
N VAL A 366 -13.18 20.53 4.70
CA VAL A 366 -14.40 20.57 3.88
C VAL A 366 -14.70 19.17 3.37
N PHE A 367 -15.86 18.65 3.73
CA PHE A 367 -16.34 17.36 3.20
C PHE A 367 -17.12 17.62 1.92
N LYS A 368 -16.69 16.97 0.84
CA LYS A 368 -17.34 17.03 -0.47
C LYS A 368 -18.17 15.78 -0.69
N ASP A 369 -19.41 15.97 -1.08
CA ASP A 369 -20.38 14.89 -1.34
C ASP A 369 -20.38 14.48 -2.82
N GLU A 370 -19.86 15.35 -3.71
CA GLU A 370 -19.76 15.17 -5.17
C GLU A 370 -18.43 15.73 -5.72
#